data_ac179e5708a5d4c55a39186451dbf82f
#
_entry.id   ac179e5708a5d4c55a39186451dbf82f
#
_cell.length_a   1.000
_cell.length_b   1.000
_cell.length_c   1.000
_cell.angle_alpha   90.00
_cell.angle_beta   90.00
_cell.angle_gamma   90.00
#
_symmetry.space_group_name_H-M   'P 1'
#
loop_
_entity.id
_entity.type
_entity.pdbx_description
1 polymer ?
#
loop_
_entity_poly.entity_id
_entity_poly.type
_entity_poly.pdbx_seq_one_letter_code
_entity_poly.pdbx_strand_id
1 'polypeptide(L)'
;FHQTQKFGAQIAGDMQMLALTAMLFSFAGIITYIWLRFQHLTYGIAAVVALLHDVLVTLAAMAVSVYVADHLGFLLIEDFKISLPVVAAFLTIIGYSLNDTIVVFDRIREVRGKSHDLTELMLNKSINQTLNRTLLTSLTTLIVVIILYVVGGSGIHGFAFALVIGVAAGTYSSIFIAAPTLLFLHRLTWKKD
;
A
#
# COMPACT_ATOMS: atom_id res chain seq x y z
N PHE A 1 -31.79 -24.23 3.54
CA PHE A 1 -30.32 -24.31 3.40
C PHE A 1 -29.83 -23.78 2.04
N HIS A 2 -30.47 -24.13 0.90
CA HIS A 2 -30.03 -23.64 -0.43
C HIS A 2 -30.25 -22.13 -0.65
N GLN A 3 -31.24 -21.50 -0.05
CA GLN A 3 -31.48 -20.07 -0.19
C GLN A 3 -30.45 -19.24 0.59
N THR A 4 -30.08 -19.64 1.81
CA THR A 4 -29.08 -18.94 2.62
C THR A 4 -27.69 -18.97 1.99
N GLN A 5 -27.30 -20.06 1.31
CA GLN A 5 -26.05 -20.15 0.57
C GLN A 5 -26.03 -19.24 -0.67
N LYS A 6 -27.16 -19.14 -1.40
CA LYS A 6 -27.27 -18.23 -2.54
C LYS A 6 -27.17 -16.76 -2.13
N PHE A 7 -27.84 -16.36 -1.05
CA PHE A 7 -27.75 -15.01 -0.50
C PHE A 7 -26.31 -14.68 -0.03
N GLY A 8 -25.62 -15.61 0.63
CA GLY A 8 -24.24 -15.43 1.05
C GLY A 8 -23.27 -15.26 -0.12
N ALA A 9 -23.42 -16.06 -1.19
CA ALA A 9 -22.58 -15.95 -2.38
C ALA A 9 -22.84 -14.66 -3.16
N GLN A 10 -24.07 -14.20 -3.25
CA GLN A 10 -24.43 -12.96 -3.91
C GLN A 10 -23.87 -11.74 -3.14
N ILE A 11 -24.02 -11.71 -1.82
CA ILE A 11 -23.48 -10.65 -0.97
C ILE A 11 -21.93 -10.61 -1.09
N ALA A 12 -21.27 -11.77 -1.11
CA ALA A 12 -19.83 -11.84 -1.29
C ALA A 12 -19.38 -11.29 -2.66
N GLY A 13 -20.13 -11.59 -3.73
CA GLY A 13 -19.88 -11.08 -5.08
C GLY A 13 -20.07 -9.56 -5.15
N ASP A 14 -21.13 -9.04 -4.56
CA ASP A 14 -21.41 -7.60 -4.52
C ASP A 14 -20.31 -6.85 -3.73
N MET A 15 -19.82 -7.43 -2.63
CA MET A 15 -18.72 -6.86 -1.85
C MET A 15 -17.41 -6.84 -2.63
N GLN A 16 -17.10 -7.91 -3.37
CA GLN A 16 -15.90 -7.96 -4.22
C GLN A 16 -15.95 -6.90 -5.32
N MET A 17 -17.09 -6.74 -5.98
CA MET A 17 -17.28 -5.74 -7.01
C MET A 17 -17.16 -4.31 -6.45
N LEU A 18 -17.74 -4.05 -5.28
CA LEU A 18 -17.60 -2.78 -4.58
C LEU A 18 -16.15 -2.48 -4.21
N ALA A 19 -15.42 -3.49 -3.69
CA ALA A 19 -14.01 -3.36 -3.34
C ALA A 19 -13.15 -3.01 -4.57
N LEU A 20 -13.30 -3.76 -5.67
CA LEU A 20 -12.58 -3.51 -6.91
C LEU A 20 -12.89 -2.12 -7.47
N THR A 21 -14.16 -1.73 -7.48
CA THR A 21 -14.59 -0.43 -7.96
C THR A 21 -14.00 0.69 -7.11
N ALA A 22 -14.04 0.59 -5.78
CA ALA A 22 -13.46 1.55 -4.86
C ALA A 22 -11.94 1.67 -5.05
N MET A 23 -11.23 0.55 -5.25
CA MET A 23 -9.79 0.55 -5.50
C MET A 23 -9.46 1.23 -6.84
N LEU A 24 -10.21 0.96 -7.91
CA LEU A 24 -10.00 1.60 -9.21
C LEU A 24 -10.21 3.12 -9.14
N PHE A 25 -11.29 3.56 -8.49
CA PHE A 25 -11.52 5.00 -8.28
C PHE A 25 -10.43 5.63 -7.41
N SER A 26 -9.96 4.92 -6.37
CA SER A 26 -8.85 5.39 -5.54
C SER A 26 -7.56 5.56 -6.34
N PHE A 27 -7.20 4.59 -7.17
CA PHE A 27 -6.01 4.71 -8.03
C PHE A 27 -6.14 5.84 -9.05
N ALA A 28 -7.29 6.00 -9.69
CA ALA A 28 -7.55 7.11 -10.61
C ALA A 28 -7.43 8.46 -9.91
N GLY A 29 -8.01 8.59 -8.70
CA GLY A 29 -7.91 9.79 -7.88
C GLY A 29 -6.47 10.09 -7.46
N ILE A 30 -5.70 9.07 -7.08
CA ILE A 30 -4.29 9.19 -6.70
C ILE A 30 -3.44 9.63 -7.88
N ILE A 31 -3.59 9.01 -9.04
CA ILE A 31 -2.87 9.42 -10.25
C ILE A 31 -3.15 10.89 -10.56
N THR A 32 -4.41 11.28 -10.54
CA THR A 32 -4.84 12.66 -10.80
C THR A 32 -4.24 13.62 -9.77
N TYR A 33 -4.34 13.30 -8.47
CA TYR A 33 -3.78 14.13 -7.42
C TYR A 33 -2.26 14.31 -7.55
N ILE A 34 -1.53 13.21 -7.77
CA ILE A 34 -0.07 13.24 -7.89
C ILE A 34 0.33 13.97 -9.18
N TRP A 35 -0.39 13.75 -10.28
CA TRP A 35 -0.15 14.48 -11.52
C TRP A 35 -0.30 16.00 -11.32
N LEU A 36 -1.37 16.45 -10.68
CA LEU A 36 -1.56 17.87 -10.36
C LEU A 36 -0.47 18.41 -9.42
N ARG A 37 -0.07 17.61 -8.43
CA ARG A 37 0.94 18.01 -7.42
C ARG A 37 2.36 18.07 -7.97
N PHE A 38 2.74 17.14 -8.82
CA PHE A 38 4.12 17.01 -9.35
C PHE A 38 4.24 17.43 -10.83
N GLN A 39 3.14 17.64 -11.53
CA GLN A 39 3.06 18.02 -12.95
C GLN A 39 3.72 17.02 -13.91
N HIS A 40 3.94 15.77 -13.49
CA HIS A 40 4.50 14.68 -14.28
C HIS A 40 3.74 13.38 -14.00
N LEU A 41 3.24 12.73 -15.06
CA LEU A 41 2.53 11.45 -14.96
C LEU A 41 3.40 10.31 -14.41
N THR A 42 4.71 10.37 -14.61
CA THR A 42 5.66 9.34 -14.15
C THR A 42 5.61 9.16 -12.63
N TYR A 43 5.41 10.23 -11.86
CA TYR A 43 5.25 10.15 -10.41
C TYR A 43 3.96 9.43 -10.02
N GLY A 44 2.84 9.71 -10.73
CA GLY A 44 1.56 9.04 -10.48
C GLY A 44 1.62 7.54 -10.77
N ILE A 45 2.21 7.17 -11.91
CA ILE A 45 2.37 5.75 -12.29
C ILE A 45 3.27 5.02 -11.29
N ALA A 46 4.40 5.62 -10.89
CA ALA A 46 5.31 5.02 -9.92
C ALA A 46 4.64 4.80 -8.55
N ALA A 47 3.82 5.76 -8.10
CA ALA A 47 3.03 5.60 -6.88
C ALA A 47 2.04 4.44 -6.98
N VAL A 48 1.29 4.35 -8.09
CA VAL A 48 0.30 3.27 -8.27
C VAL A 48 0.97 1.90 -8.33
N VAL A 49 2.14 1.77 -8.95
CA VAL A 49 2.90 0.51 -8.95
C VAL A 49 3.25 0.09 -7.52
N ALA A 50 3.71 1.02 -6.68
CA ALA A 50 3.99 0.73 -5.27
C ALA A 50 2.73 0.35 -4.49
N LEU A 51 1.62 1.06 -4.69
CA LEU A 51 0.34 0.75 -4.03
C LEU A 51 -0.23 -0.61 -4.45
N LEU A 52 -0.12 -0.96 -5.73
CA LEU A 52 -0.49 -2.31 -6.21
C LEU A 52 0.36 -3.39 -5.55
N HIS A 53 1.67 -3.17 -5.41
CA HIS A 53 2.55 -4.08 -4.67
C HIS A 53 2.05 -4.25 -3.23
N ASP A 54 1.71 -3.19 -2.50
CA ASP A 54 1.29 -3.25 -1.11
C ASP A 54 -0.02 -4.03 -0.92
N VAL A 55 -0.98 -3.79 -1.82
CA VAL A 55 -2.25 -4.53 -1.84
C VAL A 55 -2.01 -6.01 -2.14
N LEU A 56 -1.15 -6.33 -3.12
CA LEU A 56 -0.84 -7.71 -3.48
C LEU A 56 -0.10 -8.45 -2.36
N VAL A 57 0.86 -7.81 -1.69
CA VAL A 57 1.55 -8.38 -0.53
C VAL A 57 0.58 -8.65 0.61
N THR A 58 -0.31 -7.72 0.90
CA THR A 58 -1.32 -7.90 1.95
C THR A 58 -2.30 -9.01 1.61
N LEU A 59 -2.78 -9.09 0.36
CA LEU A 59 -3.63 -10.18 -0.13
C LEU A 59 -2.91 -11.53 -0.05
N ALA A 60 -1.63 -11.59 -0.46
CA ALA A 60 -0.82 -12.79 -0.37
C ALA A 60 -0.65 -13.26 1.08
N ALA A 61 -0.39 -12.34 2.02
CA ALA A 61 -0.29 -12.68 3.44
C ALA A 61 -1.60 -13.24 3.99
N MET A 62 -2.74 -12.65 3.62
CA MET A 62 -4.05 -13.18 3.98
C MET A 62 -4.33 -14.55 3.35
N ALA A 63 -3.95 -14.77 2.10
CA ALA A 63 -4.10 -16.07 1.45
C ALA A 63 -3.22 -17.15 2.11
N VAL A 64 -1.99 -16.78 2.50
CA VAL A 64 -1.06 -17.68 3.20
C VAL A 64 -1.55 -17.98 4.61
N SER A 65 -2.26 -17.06 5.28
CA SER A 65 -2.76 -17.29 6.64
C SER A 65 -3.64 -18.55 6.74
N VAL A 66 -4.41 -18.87 5.71
CA VAL A 66 -5.24 -20.11 5.62
C VAL A 66 -4.41 -21.38 5.81
N TYR A 67 -3.20 -21.40 5.25
CA TYR A 67 -2.33 -22.59 5.30
C TYR A 67 -1.46 -22.67 6.55
N VAL A 68 -1.19 -21.53 7.18
CA VAL A 68 -0.28 -21.46 8.33
C VAL A 68 -1.00 -21.28 9.68
N ALA A 69 -2.30 -21.04 9.67
CA ALA A 69 -3.10 -20.84 10.88
C ALA A 69 -2.93 -21.95 11.91
N ASP A 70 -2.96 -23.22 11.45
CA ASP A 70 -2.81 -24.39 12.33
C ASP A 70 -1.40 -24.47 13.00
N HIS A 71 -0.38 -23.91 12.35
CA HIS A 71 1.00 -23.99 12.83
C HIS A 71 1.42 -22.70 13.57
N LEU A 72 0.88 -21.56 13.20
CA LEU A 72 1.24 -20.24 13.72
C LEU A 72 0.12 -19.59 14.56
N GLY A 73 -0.83 -20.38 15.06
CA GLY A 73 -1.91 -19.89 15.92
C GLY A 73 -1.41 -19.18 17.20
N PHE A 74 -0.18 -19.47 17.67
CA PHE A 74 0.46 -18.75 18.78
C PHE A 74 0.75 -17.28 18.45
N LEU A 75 0.82 -16.90 17.16
CA LEU A 75 0.92 -15.52 16.69
C LEU A 75 -0.45 -14.91 16.39
N LEU A 76 -1.54 -15.54 16.85
CA LEU A 76 -2.92 -15.14 16.59
C LEU A 76 -3.28 -15.11 15.08
N ILE A 77 -2.58 -15.90 14.26
CA ILE A 77 -2.89 -16.04 12.84
C ILE A 77 -4.05 -17.01 12.72
N GLU A 78 -5.13 -16.56 12.10
CA GLU A 78 -6.35 -17.30 11.85
C GLU A 78 -6.59 -17.43 10.33
N ASP A 79 -7.59 -18.21 9.93
CA ASP A 79 -8.11 -18.24 8.55
C ASP A 79 -8.83 -16.91 8.25
N PHE A 80 -8.08 -15.91 7.82
CA PHE A 80 -8.62 -14.59 7.53
C PHE A 80 -9.36 -14.55 6.19
N LYS A 81 -10.66 -14.28 6.27
CA LYS A 81 -11.52 -14.11 5.10
C LYS A 81 -11.66 -12.64 4.72
N ILE A 82 -11.81 -12.40 3.41
CA ILE A 82 -12.10 -11.06 2.92
C ILE A 82 -13.51 -10.66 3.37
N SER A 83 -13.57 -9.73 4.31
CA SER A 83 -14.78 -9.15 4.88
C SER A 83 -14.82 -7.64 4.61
N LEU A 84 -15.96 -7.01 4.89
CA LEU A 84 -16.07 -5.55 4.73
C LEU A 84 -15.01 -4.75 5.52
N PRO A 85 -14.71 -5.08 6.79
CA PRO A 85 -13.58 -4.48 7.49
C PRO A 85 -12.23 -4.66 6.78
N VAL A 86 -11.98 -5.83 6.19
CA VAL A 86 -10.73 -6.08 5.46
C VAL A 86 -10.65 -5.22 4.19
N VAL A 87 -11.75 -5.04 3.46
CA VAL A 87 -11.81 -4.10 2.33
C VAL A 87 -11.48 -2.67 2.78
N ALA A 88 -12.03 -2.25 3.92
CA ALA A 88 -11.70 -0.95 4.51
C ALA A 88 -10.21 -0.84 4.88
N ALA A 89 -9.58 -1.94 5.35
CA ALA A 89 -8.13 -1.98 5.57
C ALA A 89 -7.34 -1.74 4.29
N PHE A 90 -7.69 -2.37 3.17
CA PHE A 90 -7.02 -2.13 1.88
C PHE A 90 -7.09 -0.66 1.46
N LEU A 91 -8.24 -0.03 1.55
CA LEU A 91 -8.38 1.39 1.23
C LEU A 91 -7.56 2.28 2.18
N THR A 92 -7.49 1.91 3.46
CA THR A 92 -6.66 2.60 4.46
C THR A 92 -5.16 2.46 4.15
N ILE A 93 -4.70 1.25 3.79
CA ILE A 93 -3.31 0.98 3.40
C ILE A 93 -2.91 1.81 2.19
N ILE A 94 -3.77 1.91 1.18
CA ILE A 94 -3.54 2.74 -0.01
C ILE A 94 -3.27 4.21 0.39
N GLY A 95 -4.12 4.77 1.25
CA GLY A 95 -3.94 6.15 1.72
C GLY A 95 -2.71 6.34 2.59
N TYR A 96 -2.41 5.37 3.46
CA TYR A 96 -1.26 5.40 4.35
C TYR A 96 0.08 5.31 3.58
N SER A 97 0.23 4.31 2.72
CA SER A 97 1.43 4.10 1.90
C SER A 97 1.72 5.27 0.97
N LEU A 98 0.66 5.89 0.44
CA LEU A 98 0.78 7.08 -0.39
C LEU A 98 1.44 8.24 0.34
N ASN A 99 1.17 8.42 1.63
CA ASN A 99 1.74 9.52 2.42
C ASN A 99 3.28 9.47 2.45
N ASP A 100 3.85 8.31 2.70
CA ASP A 100 5.31 8.12 2.69
C ASP A 100 5.91 8.26 1.28
N THR A 101 5.22 7.72 0.27
CA THR A 101 5.62 7.86 -1.14
C THR A 101 5.68 9.33 -1.56
N ILE A 102 4.71 10.16 -1.17
CA ILE A 102 4.70 11.60 -1.47
C ILE A 102 5.88 12.30 -0.82
N VAL A 103 6.22 11.97 0.43
CA VAL A 103 7.36 12.56 1.14
C VAL A 103 8.68 12.27 0.41
N VAL A 104 8.87 11.02 -0.02
CA VAL A 104 10.05 10.63 -0.80
C VAL A 104 10.08 11.34 -2.15
N PHE A 105 8.96 11.40 -2.85
CA PHE A 105 8.86 12.06 -4.16
C PHE A 105 9.08 13.57 -4.09
N ASP A 106 8.56 14.23 -3.07
CA ASP A 106 8.77 15.66 -2.86
C ASP A 106 10.26 15.95 -2.62
N ARG A 107 10.94 15.11 -1.84
CA ARG A 107 12.37 15.22 -1.63
C ARG A 107 13.19 14.93 -2.89
N ILE A 108 12.81 13.93 -3.67
CA ILE A 108 13.44 13.67 -4.98
C ILE A 108 13.30 14.88 -5.90
N ARG A 109 12.13 15.48 -5.96
CA ARG A 109 11.89 16.70 -6.74
C ARG A 109 12.76 17.88 -6.27
N GLU A 110 12.87 18.04 -4.96
CA GLU A 110 13.70 19.10 -4.37
C GLU A 110 15.21 18.92 -4.65
N VAL A 111 15.71 17.69 -4.45
CA VAL A 111 17.12 17.35 -4.72
C VAL A 111 17.46 17.44 -6.21
N ARG A 112 16.52 17.06 -7.09
CA ARG A 112 16.67 17.21 -8.53
C ARG A 112 16.75 18.68 -8.96
N GLY A 113 15.98 19.56 -8.32
CA GLY A 113 15.96 21.00 -8.61
C GLY A 113 15.65 21.30 -10.08
N LYS A 114 16.51 22.05 -10.74
CA LYS A 114 16.40 22.41 -12.18
C LYS A 114 17.04 21.40 -13.13
N SER A 115 17.64 20.34 -12.62
CA SER A 115 18.25 19.31 -13.49
C SER A 115 17.17 18.60 -14.32
N HIS A 116 17.45 18.38 -15.58
CA HIS A 116 16.60 17.56 -16.44
C HIS A 116 16.74 16.07 -16.08
N ASP A 117 17.92 15.63 -15.68
CA ASP A 117 18.20 14.24 -15.37
C ASP A 117 17.88 13.90 -13.91
N LEU A 118 17.35 12.69 -13.71
CA LEU A 118 17.24 12.05 -12.42
C LEU A 118 18.27 10.94 -12.31
N THR A 119 19.19 11.06 -11.36
CA THR A 119 20.28 10.11 -11.15
C THR A 119 20.06 9.24 -9.91
N GLU A 120 20.71 8.07 -9.87
CA GLU A 120 20.68 7.19 -8.68
C GLU A 120 21.24 7.88 -7.44
N LEU A 121 22.24 8.73 -7.62
CA LEU A 121 22.83 9.49 -6.51
C LEU A 121 21.80 10.46 -5.89
N MET A 122 21.02 11.15 -6.73
CA MET A 122 19.94 12.05 -6.26
C MET A 122 18.85 11.26 -5.53
N LEU A 123 18.49 10.09 -6.06
CA LEU A 123 17.52 9.19 -5.47
C LEU A 123 17.96 8.73 -4.07
N ASN A 124 19.16 8.16 -3.99
CA ASN A 124 19.73 7.68 -2.72
C ASN A 124 19.87 8.80 -1.68
N LYS A 125 20.30 10.00 -2.12
CA LYS A 125 20.36 11.17 -1.25
C LYS A 125 18.97 11.54 -0.70
N SER A 126 17.97 11.54 -1.55
CA SER A 126 16.58 11.87 -1.17
C SER A 126 16.01 10.86 -0.17
N ILE A 127 16.18 9.57 -0.45
CA ILE A 127 15.75 8.48 0.44
C ILE A 127 16.42 8.63 1.80
N ASN A 128 17.75 8.76 1.85
CA ASN A 128 18.48 8.89 3.12
C ASN A 128 18.03 10.11 3.95
N GLN A 129 17.65 11.20 3.30
CA GLN A 129 17.18 12.40 3.99
C GLN A 129 15.75 12.30 4.54
N THR A 130 14.93 11.41 3.97
CA THR A 130 13.54 11.18 4.41
C THR A 130 13.39 9.94 5.28
N LEU A 131 14.38 9.03 5.26
CA LEU A 131 14.32 7.71 5.88
C LEU A 131 13.92 7.77 7.36
N ASN A 132 14.55 8.65 8.14
CA ASN A 132 14.27 8.75 9.57
C ASN A 132 12.81 9.16 9.85
N ARG A 133 12.27 10.07 9.06
CA ARG A 133 10.86 10.49 9.17
C ARG A 133 9.92 9.34 8.81
N THR A 134 10.15 8.69 7.66
CA THR A 134 9.33 7.57 7.19
C THR A 134 9.34 6.41 8.18
N LEU A 135 10.53 6.01 8.67
CA LEU A 135 10.62 4.95 9.68
C LEU A 135 9.92 5.31 11.00
N LEU A 136 10.03 6.56 11.45
CA LEU A 136 9.41 6.99 12.70
C LEU A 136 7.88 6.99 12.60
N THR A 137 7.32 7.52 11.52
CA THR A 137 5.87 7.52 11.27
C THR A 137 5.32 6.11 11.12
N SER A 138 6.03 5.25 10.41
CA SER A 138 5.62 3.86 10.22
C SER A 138 5.72 3.05 11.50
N LEU A 139 6.78 3.24 12.29
CA LEU A 139 6.95 2.54 13.57
C LEU A 139 5.84 2.92 14.56
N THR A 140 5.52 4.21 14.68
CA THR A 140 4.45 4.66 15.58
C THR A 140 3.09 4.12 15.18
N THR A 141 2.78 4.08 13.89
CA THR A 141 1.55 3.50 13.37
C THR A 141 1.55 1.98 13.58
N LEU A 142 2.67 1.30 13.30
CA LEU A 142 2.79 -0.14 13.47
C LEU A 142 2.54 -0.56 14.92
N ILE A 143 3.05 0.19 15.90
CA ILE A 143 2.76 -0.06 17.32
C ILE A 143 1.26 -0.04 17.59
N VAL A 144 0.54 0.98 17.09
CA VAL A 144 -0.90 1.11 17.31
C VAL A 144 -1.66 -0.04 16.66
N VAL A 145 -1.35 -0.39 15.41
CA VAL A 145 -2.06 -1.49 14.72
C VAL A 145 -1.70 -2.86 15.27
N ILE A 146 -0.49 -3.08 15.81
CA ILE A 146 -0.13 -4.31 16.53
C ILE A 146 -0.95 -4.42 17.82
N ILE A 147 -1.09 -3.35 18.58
CA ILE A 147 -1.94 -3.35 19.78
C ILE A 147 -3.39 -3.68 19.38
N LEU A 148 -3.88 -3.07 18.31
CA LEU A 148 -5.21 -3.38 17.78
C LEU A 148 -5.34 -4.85 17.36
N TYR A 149 -4.31 -5.43 16.75
CA TYR A 149 -4.27 -6.84 16.36
C TYR A 149 -4.34 -7.77 17.57
N VAL A 150 -3.61 -7.46 18.63
CA VAL A 150 -3.56 -8.31 19.82
C VAL A 150 -4.81 -8.18 20.70
N VAL A 151 -5.39 -6.97 20.80
CA VAL A 151 -6.44 -6.65 21.77
C VAL A 151 -7.82 -6.44 21.14
N GLY A 152 -7.88 -6.23 19.81
CA GLY A 152 -9.09 -5.77 19.12
C GLY A 152 -10.24 -6.78 18.99
N GLY A 153 -10.01 -8.05 19.33
CA GLY A 153 -11.02 -9.11 19.30
C GLY A 153 -11.36 -9.60 17.88
N SER A 154 -12.13 -10.68 17.78
CA SER A 154 -12.38 -11.43 16.55
C SER A 154 -13.07 -10.63 15.44
N GLY A 155 -13.91 -9.65 15.78
CA GLY A 155 -14.67 -8.87 14.80
C GLY A 155 -13.82 -7.97 13.89
N ILE A 156 -12.66 -7.53 14.36
CA ILE A 156 -11.73 -6.64 13.63
C ILE A 156 -10.33 -7.26 13.46
N HIS A 157 -10.15 -8.52 13.83
CA HIS A 157 -8.85 -9.19 13.81
C HIS A 157 -8.27 -9.25 12.39
N GLY A 158 -9.05 -9.66 11.39
CA GLY A 158 -8.63 -9.66 9.99
C GLY A 158 -8.32 -8.27 9.44
N PHE A 159 -9.04 -7.25 9.86
CA PHE A 159 -8.76 -5.85 9.56
C PHE A 159 -7.40 -5.42 10.13
N ALA A 160 -7.16 -5.72 11.41
CA ALA A 160 -5.92 -5.37 12.09
C ALA A 160 -4.71 -6.12 11.50
N PHE A 161 -4.87 -7.42 11.18
CA PHE A 161 -3.85 -8.21 10.49
C PHE A 161 -3.46 -7.59 9.14
N ALA A 162 -4.47 -7.26 8.31
CA ALA A 162 -4.23 -6.60 7.02
C ALA A 162 -3.48 -5.28 7.20
N LEU A 163 -3.84 -4.46 8.20
CA LEU A 163 -3.13 -3.21 8.49
C LEU A 163 -1.69 -3.42 8.93
N VAL A 164 -1.40 -4.40 9.78
CA VAL A 164 -0.02 -4.71 10.21
C VAL A 164 0.86 -5.01 9.00
N ILE A 165 0.39 -5.93 8.14
CA ILE A 165 1.14 -6.29 6.92
C ILE A 165 1.22 -5.11 5.96
N GLY A 166 0.10 -4.41 5.73
CA GLY A 166 0.03 -3.30 4.77
C GLY A 166 0.87 -2.10 5.16
N VAL A 167 0.94 -1.73 6.44
CA VAL A 167 1.82 -0.65 6.92
C VAL A 167 3.29 -1.02 6.74
N ALA A 168 3.67 -2.26 7.08
CA ALA A 168 5.03 -2.74 6.88
C ALA A 168 5.41 -2.77 5.38
N ALA A 169 4.53 -3.31 4.52
CA ALA A 169 4.72 -3.35 3.08
C ALA A 169 4.81 -1.94 2.47
N GLY A 170 3.94 -1.01 2.88
CA GLY A 170 3.92 0.38 2.40
C GLY A 170 5.16 1.17 2.77
N THR A 171 5.71 0.92 3.97
CA THR A 171 7.00 1.51 4.36
C THR A 171 8.15 1.00 3.48
N TYR A 172 8.15 -0.30 3.20
CA TYR A 172 9.13 -0.89 2.29
C TYR A 172 8.97 -0.37 0.86
N SER A 173 7.76 -0.35 0.35
CA SER A 173 7.48 -0.04 -1.06
C SER A 173 7.75 1.43 -1.42
N SER A 174 7.54 2.36 -0.51
CA SER A 174 7.84 3.78 -0.73
C SER A 174 9.32 4.02 -1.04
N ILE A 175 10.21 3.22 -0.45
CA ILE A 175 11.66 3.30 -0.62
C ILE A 175 12.15 2.42 -1.78
N PHE A 176 11.75 1.14 -1.79
CA PHE A 176 12.35 0.13 -2.66
C PHE A 176 11.56 -0.16 -3.92
N ILE A 177 10.32 0.33 -4.04
CA ILE A 177 9.47 0.15 -5.22
C ILE A 177 9.16 1.50 -5.89
N ALA A 178 8.58 2.45 -5.15
CA ALA A 178 8.14 3.73 -5.73
C ALA A 178 9.32 4.54 -6.29
N ALA A 179 10.38 4.72 -5.50
CA ALA A 179 11.53 5.52 -5.92
C ALA A 179 12.31 4.92 -7.10
N PRO A 180 12.69 3.62 -7.11
CA PRO A 180 13.31 3.00 -8.28
C PRO A 180 12.41 2.97 -9.52
N THR A 181 11.10 2.74 -9.35
CA THR A 181 10.14 2.78 -10.47
C THR A 181 10.07 4.16 -11.09
N LEU A 182 10.09 5.22 -10.27
CA LEU A 182 10.15 6.58 -10.77
C LEU A 182 11.40 6.83 -11.60
N LEU A 183 12.57 6.37 -11.14
CA LEU A 183 13.83 6.49 -11.88
C LEU A 183 13.78 5.73 -13.21
N PHE A 184 13.24 4.52 -13.20
CA PHE A 184 13.08 3.70 -14.41
C PHE A 184 12.16 4.39 -15.44
N LEU A 185 11.00 4.85 -15.01
CA LEU A 185 10.04 5.55 -15.87
C LEU A 185 10.63 6.86 -16.41
N HIS A 186 11.38 7.59 -15.59
CA HIS A 186 12.04 8.81 -16.03
C HIS A 186 13.06 8.51 -17.15
N ARG A 187 13.90 7.48 -16.99
CA ARG A 187 14.86 7.06 -18.01
C ARG A 187 14.20 6.62 -19.31
N LEU A 188 13.02 6.00 -19.27
CA LEU A 188 12.27 5.59 -20.47
C LEU A 188 11.66 6.76 -21.23
N THR A 189 11.18 7.76 -20.51
CA THR A 189 10.49 8.93 -21.12
C THR A 189 11.51 9.94 -21.67
N TRP A 190 12.67 10.08 -21.02
CA TRP A 190 13.67 11.11 -21.36
C TRP A 190 14.78 10.65 -22.34
N LYS A 191 14.91 9.34 -22.59
CA LYS A 191 15.86 8.79 -23.59
C LYS A 191 15.40 8.97 -25.04
N LYS A 192 14.24 9.58 -25.28
CA LYS A 192 13.65 9.75 -26.62
C LYS A 192 13.91 11.11 -27.27
N ASP A 193 14.58 12.02 -26.58
CA ASP A 193 15.02 13.32 -27.09
C ASP A 193 16.56 13.38 -27.12
#